data_e01dee4ed13283cf54aefd8ea795416f
#
_entry.id   e01dee4ed13283cf54aefd8ea795416f
#
_cell.length_a   1.000
_cell.length_b   1.000
_cell.length_c   1.000
_cell.angle_alpha   90.00
_cell.angle_beta   90.00
_cell.angle_gamma   90.00
#
_symmetry.space_group_name_H-M   'P 1'
#
loop_
_entity.id
_entity.type
_entity.pdbx_description
1 polymer ?
#
loop_
_entity_poly.entity_id
_entity_poly.type
_entity_poly.pdbx_seq_one_letter_code
_entity_poly.pdbx_strand_id
1 'polypeptide(L)'
;MDNILEIKNLKKIYHTPSKEVLAVKDFSLDVRDGDFIAIVGPSGCGKSTILSILCGLEDKSDGLINLKKGIKLGYMLQQDSLFPWRNVLDNCLLGLEINKTLNNENKKRVIDMLKSYGLKDFIESYPDNLSGGMRQRVALIRTLSTNPNLLLLDEPFSALDYQSRLIISNDIYNILKKEKKTMIMVTHDIGEAISMCNKVIVLTDRPSTIKNIYDIKLDNPTTPINNRKDSKFNYYYDLIWKDIDYHE
;
A
#
# COMPACT_ATOMS: atom_id res chain seq x y z
N MET A 1 16.36 -15.47 4.50
CA MET A 1 15.64 -14.82 3.37
C MET A 1 16.30 -13.48 3.17
N ASP A 2 16.65 -13.14 1.94
CA ASP A 2 17.33 -11.87 1.64
C ASP A 2 16.34 -10.71 1.66
N ASN A 3 16.82 -9.55 2.12
CA ASN A 3 16.05 -8.30 2.04
C ASN A 3 15.86 -7.91 0.57
N ILE A 4 14.66 -7.51 0.19
CA ILE A 4 14.35 -6.96 -1.14
C ILE A 4 14.46 -5.43 -1.15
N LEU A 5 14.30 -4.80 0.03
CA LEU A 5 14.46 -3.37 0.25
C LEU A 5 15.10 -3.15 1.62
N GLU A 6 16.12 -2.30 1.67
CA GLU A 6 16.75 -1.82 2.92
C GLU A 6 16.72 -0.30 2.94
N ILE A 7 16.22 0.25 4.03
CA ILE A 7 16.17 1.70 4.28
C ILE A 7 16.99 1.96 5.53
N LYS A 8 17.95 2.89 5.47
CA LYS A 8 18.81 3.25 6.61
C LYS A 8 18.81 4.75 6.79
N ASN A 9 18.41 5.20 8.00
CA ASN A 9 18.45 6.60 8.44
C ASN A 9 17.83 7.57 7.44
N LEU A 10 16.70 7.18 6.81
CA LEU A 10 16.01 8.02 5.83
C LEU A 10 15.57 9.32 6.50
N LYS A 11 15.94 10.44 5.87
CA LYS A 11 15.61 11.80 6.31
C LYS A 11 14.97 12.60 5.19
N LYS A 12 13.94 13.38 5.52
CA LYS A 12 13.33 14.33 4.58
C LYS A 12 13.12 15.68 5.24
N ILE A 13 13.66 16.71 4.61
CA ILE A 13 13.44 18.12 4.92
C ILE A 13 12.79 18.76 3.71
N TYR A 14 11.70 19.46 3.93
CA TYR A 14 11.10 20.33 2.93
C TYR A 14 11.57 21.78 3.14
N HIS A 15 12.06 22.40 2.08
CA HIS A 15 12.44 23.80 2.07
C HIS A 15 11.28 24.61 1.49
N THR A 16 10.68 25.46 2.30
CA THR A 16 9.65 26.42 1.87
C THR A 16 10.22 27.85 1.90
N PRO A 17 9.63 28.80 1.19
CA PRO A 17 10.13 30.19 1.23
C PRO A 17 10.20 30.80 2.64
N SER A 18 9.40 30.31 3.58
CA SER A 18 9.28 30.86 4.94
C SER A 18 10.00 30.01 6.01
N LYS A 19 10.23 28.70 5.78
CA LYS A 19 10.80 27.80 6.79
C LYS A 19 11.27 26.48 6.20
N GLU A 20 12.14 25.81 6.94
CA GLU A 20 12.44 24.40 6.75
C GLU A 20 11.49 23.53 7.60
N VAL A 21 11.00 22.46 7.01
CA VAL A 21 10.12 21.51 7.70
C VAL A 21 10.77 20.15 7.67
N LEU A 22 11.29 19.69 8.80
CA LEU A 22 11.76 18.33 8.98
C LEU A 22 10.55 17.40 9.07
N ALA A 23 10.27 16.67 7.98
CA ALA A 23 9.12 15.77 7.91
C ALA A 23 9.46 14.37 8.48
N VAL A 24 10.57 13.79 8.04
CA VAL A 24 11.08 12.50 8.53
C VAL A 24 12.48 12.75 9.08
N LYS A 25 12.69 12.42 10.34
CA LYS A 25 13.98 12.64 11.02
C LYS A 25 14.91 11.44 10.85
N ASP A 26 14.38 10.25 11.04
CA ASP A 26 15.09 8.98 10.95
C ASP A 26 14.08 7.85 10.75
N PHE A 27 14.21 7.15 9.63
CA PHE A 27 13.37 5.98 9.35
C PHE A 27 14.25 4.88 8.76
N SER A 28 14.32 3.74 9.45
CA SER A 28 15.11 2.58 9.04
C SER A 28 14.23 1.33 9.00
N LEU A 29 14.24 0.59 7.90
CA LEU A 29 13.38 -0.57 7.69
C LEU A 29 14.02 -1.57 6.75
N ASP A 30 13.96 -2.84 7.12
CA ASP A 30 14.27 -3.98 6.27
C ASP A 30 12.99 -4.69 5.84
N VAL A 31 12.84 -4.92 4.53
CA VAL A 31 11.69 -5.60 3.93
C VAL A 31 12.15 -6.89 3.25
N ARG A 32 11.53 -8.01 3.63
CA ARG A 32 11.79 -9.33 3.04
C ARG A 32 10.75 -9.66 1.99
N ASP A 33 11.09 -10.55 1.09
CA ASP A 33 10.14 -11.04 0.10
C ASP A 33 8.95 -11.74 0.78
N GLY A 34 7.73 -11.37 0.39
CA GLY A 34 6.47 -11.85 0.98
C GLY A 34 6.02 -11.12 2.24
N ASP A 35 6.76 -10.11 2.73
CA ASP A 35 6.31 -9.29 3.85
C ASP A 35 5.08 -8.44 3.46
N PHE A 36 4.14 -8.35 4.39
CA PHE A 36 3.02 -7.41 4.37
C PHE A 36 3.19 -6.47 5.55
N ILE A 37 3.61 -5.24 5.28
CA ILE A 37 3.98 -4.24 6.28
C ILE A 37 2.97 -3.10 6.25
N ALA A 38 2.47 -2.70 7.41
CA ALA A 38 1.71 -1.48 7.56
C ALA A 38 2.55 -0.40 8.26
N ILE A 39 2.44 0.83 7.79
CA ILE A 39 2.96 2.02 8.46
C ILE A 39 1.76 2.82 8.94
N VAL A 40 1.65 2.98 10.26
CA VAL A 40 0.60 3.74 10.92
C VAL A 40 1.18 4.90 11.71
N GLY A 41 0.36 5.85 12.05
CA GLY A 41 0.76 7.01 12.86
C GLY A 41 -0.10 8.23 12.57
N PRO A 42 0.16 9.35 13.23
CA PRO A 42 -0.64 10.58 13.17
C PRO A 42 -0.84 11.13 11.77
N SER A 43 -1.91 11.90 11.58
CA SER A 43 -2.10 12.68 10.35
C SER A 43 -0.96 13.66 10.16
N GLY A 44 -0.39 13.71 8.93
CA GLY A 44 0.69 14.63 8.61
C GLY A 44 2.07 14.27 9.20
N CYS A 45 2.25 13.11 9.83
CA CYS A 45 3.55 12.69 10.36
C CYS A 45 4.57 12.33 9.27
N GLY A 46 4.17 12.12 8.01
CA GLY A 46 5.10 11.85 6.91
C GLY A 46 4.98 10.46 6.28
N LYS A 47 3.92 9.69 6.58
CA LYS A 47 3.69 8.35 6.00
C LYS A 47 3.72 8.32 4.47
N SER A 48 2.90 9.14 3.83
CA SER A 48 2.88 9.26 2.35
C SER A 48 4.18 9.81 1.79
N THR A 49 4.88 10.67 2.53
CA THR A 49 6.23 11.16 2.17
C THR A 49 7.22 10.00 2.06
N ILE A 50 7.19 9.05 3.01
CA ILE A 50 8.06 7.86 2.95
C ILE A 50 7.74 7.05 1.69
N LEU A 51 6.46 6.77 1.40
CA LEU A 51 6.09 6.03 0.17
C LEU A 51 6.50 6.79 -1.10
N SER A 52 6.30 8.12 -1.15
CA SER A 52 6.68 8.95 -2.30
C SER A 52 8.18 8.92 -2.56
N ILE A 53 9.00 8.89 -1.51
CA ILE A 53 10.45 8.74 -1.65
C ILE A 53 10.81 7.35 -2.15
N LEU A 54 10.17 6.29 -1.63
CA LEU A 54 10.44 4.92 -2.05
C LEU A 54 10.11 4.67 -3.52
N CYS A 55 9.07 5.32 -4.05
CA CYS A 55 8.71 5.19 -5.47
C CYS A 55 9.42 6.20 -6.39
N GLY A 56 10.28 7.07 -5.84
CA GLY A 56 11.07 8.04 -6.61
C GLY A 56 10.30 9.27 -7.07
N LEU A 57 9.14 9.58 -6.47
CA LEU A 57 8.37 10.80 -6.73
C LEU A 57 8.91 12.00 -5.93
N GLU A 58 9.62 11.72 -4.83
CA GLU A 58 10.23 12.70 -3.96
C GLU A 58 11.69 12.31 -3.69
N ASP A 59 12.58 13.29 -3.67
CA ASP A 59 13.96 13.06 -3.25
C ASP A 59 14.08 13.00 -1.73
N LYS A 60 14.88 12.08 -1.23
CA LYS A 60 15.30 12.08 0.17
C LYS A 60 16.31 13.20 0.42
N SER A 61 16.34 13.73 1.65
CA SER A 61 17.36 14.69 2.04
C SER A 61 18.66 14.02 2.51
N ASP A 62 18.55 12.83 3.14
CA ASP A 62 19.68 12.01 3.61
C ASP A 62 19.25 10.54 3.80
N GLY A 63 20.20 9.68 4.15
CA GLY A 63 19.99 8.24 4.36
C GLY A 63 20.22 7.40 3.11
N LEU A 64 20.05 6.10 3.24
CA LEU A 64 20.27 5.12 2.17
C LEU A 64 18.99 4.33 1.90
N ILE A 65 18.73 4.09 0.62
CA ILE A 65 17.67 3.19 0.14
C ILE A 65 18.31 2.24 -0.85
N ASN A 66 18.34 0.97 -0.49
CA ASN A 66 18.89 -0.10 -1.31
C ASN A 66 17.75 -1.02 -1.76
N LEU A 67 17.34 -0.89 -3.00
CA LEU A 67 16.40 -1.81 -3.62
C LEU A 67 17.20 -2.92 -4.32
N LYS A 68 16.90 -4.18 -4.01
CA LYS A 68 17.58 -5.34 -4.63
C LYS A 68 17.39 -5.28 -6.14
N LYS A 69 18.48 -5.54 -6.88
CA LYS A 69 18.47 -5.51 -8.37
C LYS A 69 17.38 -6.43 -8.92
N GLY A 70 16.59 -5.92 -9.85
CA GLY A 70 15.50 -6.63 -10.50
C GLY A 70 14.14 -6.53 -9.81
N ILE A 71 14.08 -5.96 -8.61
CA ILE A 71 12.80 -5.66 -7.93
C ILE A 71 12.12 -4.48 -8.63
N LYS A 72 10.87 -4.69 -9.03
CA LYS A 72 10.00 -3.66 -9.61
C LYS A 72 9.02 -3.18 -8.55
N LEU A 73 8.88 -1.86 -8.45
CA LEU A 73 7.91 -1.22 -7.57
C LEU A 73 6.59 -0.98 -8.33
N GLY A 74 5.47 -1.14 -7.62
CA GLY A 74 4.16 -0.67 -8.04
C GLY A 74 3.62 0.27 -6.98
N TYR A 75 3.12 1.44 -7.38
CA TYR A 75 2.57 2.42 -6.45
C TYR A 75 1.09 2.63 -6.72
N MET A 76 0.28 2.46 -5.70
CA MET A 76 -1.14 2.75 -5.71
C MET A 76 -1.39 3.97 -4.84
N LEU A 77 -1.85 5.03 -5.47
CA LEU A 77 -2.18 6.31 -4.84
C LEU A 77 -3.43 6.18 -3.95
N GLN A 78 -3.57 7.09 -3.00
CA GLN A 78 -4.75 7.22 -2.13
C GLN A 78 -6.05 7.36 -2.93
N GLN A 79 -6.04 8.17 -3.98
CA GLN A 79 -7.12 8.24 -4.96
C GLN A 79 -6.90 7.21 -6.06
N ASP A 80 -7.97 6.65 -6.60
CA ASP A 80 -7.89 5.67 -7.69
C ASP A 80 -7.21 6.24 -8.95
N SER A 81 -7.32 7.56 -9.17
CA SER A 81 -6.68 8.30 -10.27
C SER A 81 -6.86 7.61 -11.62
N LEU A 82 -8.03 7.04 -11.86
CA LEU A 82 -8.38 6.46 -13.15
C LEU A 82 -8.62 7.57 -14.17
N PHE A 83 -8.16 7.38 -15.38
CA PHE A 83 -8.43 8.32 -16.46
C PHE A 83 -9.89 8.21 -16.92
N PRO A 84 -10.71 9.25 -16.76
CA PRO A 84 -12.15 9.18 -17.05
C PRO A 84 -12.46 8.98 -18.53
N TRP A 85 -11.53 9.34 -19.42
CA TRP A 85 -11.65 9.13 -20.87
C TRP A 85 -11.16 7.77 -21.38
N ARG A 86 -10.66 6.90 -20.46
CA ARG A 86 -10.26 5.53 -20.76
C ARG A 86 -11.25 4.56 -20.12
N ASN A 87 -11.59 3.48 -20.82
CA ASN A 87 -12.33 2.39 -20.19
C ASN A 87 -11.50 1.64 -19.16
N VAL A 88 -12.09 0.67 -18.48
CA VAL A 88 -11.44 -0.14 -17.44
C VAL A 88 -10.20 -0.86 -17.98
N LEU A 89 -10.32 -1.53 -19.12
CA LEU A 89 -9.19 -2.26 -19.71
C LEU A 89 -8.05 -1.31 -20.06
N ASP A 90 -8.34 -0.20 -20.72
CA ASP A 90 -7.32 0.75 -21.15
C ASP A 90 -6.63 1.43 -19.94
N ASN A 91 -7.37 1.70 -18.86
CA ASN A 91 -6.77 2.13 -17.60
C ASN A 91 -5.77 1.08 -17.06
N CYS A 92 -6.13 -0.20 -17.07
CA CYS A 92 -5.27 -1.27 -16.60
C CYS A 92 -4.04 -1.52 -17.49
N LEU A 93 -4.14 -1.24 -18.80
CA LEU A 93 -3.04 -1.43 -19.75
C LEU A 93 -2.03 -0.29 -19.74
N LEU A 94 -2.34 0.84 -19.14
CA LEU A 94 -1.55 2.07 -19.19
C LEU A 94 -0.06 1.85 -18.84
N GLY A 95 0.23 1.16 -17.76
CA GLY A 95 1.61 0.89 -17.34
C GLY A 95 2.40 0.04 -18.33
N LEU A 96 1.72 -0.87 -19.04
CA LEU A 96 2.32 -1.69 -20.09
C LEU A 96 2.58 -0.86 -21.36
N GLU A 97 1.70 0.09 -21.68
CA GLU A 97 1.87 1.03 -22.80
C GLU A 97 3.09 1.92 -22.57
N ILE A 98 3.16 2.56 -21.39
CA ILE A 98 4.27 3.46 -21.00
C ILE A 98 5.61 2.72 -21.05
N ASN A 99 5.65 1.51 -20.51
CA ASN A 99 6.85 0.69 -20.47
C ASN A 99 7.18 0.01 -21.84
N LYS A 100 6.34 0.20 -22.87
CA LYS A 100 6.46 -0.44 -24.19
C LYS A 100 6.52 -1.97 -24.10
N THR A 101 5.81 -2.54 -23.14
CA THR A 101 5.73 -4.00 -22.89
C THR A 101 4.34 -4.56 -23.19
N LEU A 102 3.43 -3.75 -23.74
CA LEU A 102 2.11 -4.21 -24.17
C LEU A 102 2.24 -5.17 -25.35
N ASN A 103 1.76 -6.40 -25.13
CA ASN A 103 1.65 -7.45 -26.13
C ASN A 103 0.39 -8.28 -25.86
N ASN A 104 0.07 -9.23 -26.76
CA ASN A 104 -1.13 -10.05 -26.64
C ASN A 104 -1.17 -10.89 -25.36
N GLU A 105 -0.02 -11.38 -24.88
CA GLU A 105 0.08 -12.17 -23.66
C GLU A 105 -0.22 -11.32 -22.43
N ASN A 106 0.43 -10.16 -22.30
CA ASN A 106 0.21 -9.24 -21.18
C ASN A 106 -1.22 -8.69 -21.18
N LYS A 107 -1.79 -8.37 -22.36
CA LYS A 107 -3.18 -7.95 -22.48
C LYS A 107 -4.14 -9.05 -22.03
N LYS A 108 -3.91 -10.30 -22.45
CA LYS A 108 -4.70 -11.45 -22.01
C LYS A 108 -4.62 -11.63 -20.48
N ARG A 109 -3.42 -11.55 -19.90
CA ARG A 109 -3.24 -11.64 -18.44
C ARG A 109 -4.06 -10.58 -17.70
N VAL A 110 -4.06 -9.31 -18.16
CA VAL A 110 -4.85 -8.24 -17.53
C VAL A 110 -6.36 -8.53 -17.66
N ILE A 111 -6.83 -9.00 -18.80
CA ILE A 111 -8.24 -9.39 -18.99
C ILE A 111 -8.61 -10.54 -18.04
N ASP A 112 -7.74 -11.54 -17.89
CA ASP A 112 -7.98 -12.68 -17.00
C ASP A 112 -7.99 -12.23 -15.52
N MET A 113 -7.15 -11.25 -15.13
CA MET A 113 -7.22 -10.61 -13.82
C MET A 113 -8.56 -9.88 -13.61
N LEU A 114 -8.98 -9.04 -14.56
CA LEU A 114 -10.26 -8.34 -14.49
C LEU A 114 -11.44 -9.31 -14.31
N LYS A 115 -11.45 -10.42 -15.06
CA LYS A 115 -12.47 -11.48 -14.91
C LYS A 115 -12.40 -12.15 -13.53
N SER A 116 -11.21 -12.52 -13.08
CA SER A 116 -10.99 -13.21 -11.81
C SER A 116 -11.36 -12.37 -10.58
N TYR A 117 -11.31 -11.04 -10.72
CA TYR A 117 -11.55 -10.10 -9.63
C TYR A 117 -12.90 -9.38 -9.74
N GLY A 118 -13.87 -10.02 -10.43
CA GLY A 118 -15.27 -9.59 -10.43
C GLY A 118 -15.59 -8.39 -11.33
N LEU A 119 -14.74 -8.10 -12.32
CA LEU A 119 -14.91 -6.97 -13.24
C LEU A 119 -15.20 -7.41 -14.69
N LYS A 120 -15.60 -8.68 -14.89
CA LYS A 120 -15.83 -9.28 -16.21
C LYS A 120 -16.78 -8.43 -17.06
N ASP A 121 -17.89 -8.02 -16.48
CA ASP A 121 -18.97 -7.32 -17.20
C ASP A 121 -18.72 -5.80 -17.34
N PHE A 122 -17.60 -5.32 -16.77
CA PHE A 122 -17.22 -3.89 -16.72
C PHE A 122 -15.93 -3.58 -17.48
N ILE A 123 -15.38 -4.54 -18.24
CA ILE A 123 -14.09 -4.39 -18.94
C ILE A 123 -14.06 -3.17 -19.86
N GLU A 124 -15.19 -2.90 -20.55
CA GLU A 124 -15.34 -1.78 -21.49
C GLU A 124 -16.05 -0.56 -20.87
N SER A 125 -16.43 -0.64 -19.60
CA SER A 125 -17.06 0.46 -18.88
C SER A 125 -16.07 1.57 -18.57
N TYR A 126 -16.56 2.79 -18.38
CA TYR A 126 -15.76 3.94 -17.95
C TYR A 126 -15.81 4.10 -16.43
N PRO A 127 -14.81 4.78 -15.82
CA PRO A 127 -14.72 4.94 -14.36
C PRO A 127 -15.98 5.48 -13.68
N ASP A 128 -16.69 6.39 -14.34
CA ASP A 128 -17.92 7.01 -13.80
C ASP A 128 -19.08 6.01 -13.64
N ASN A 129 -19.03 4.88 -14.35
CA ASN A 129 -20.02 3.81 -14.27
C ASN A 129 -19.68 2.76 -13.20
N LEU A 130 -18.62 2.97 -12.40
CA LEU A 130 -18.14 2.02 -11.42
C LEU A 130 -18.44 2.49 -10.00
N SER A 131 -18.72 1.54 -9.09
CA SER A 131 -18.72 1.82 -7.66
C SER A 131 -17.32 2.16 -7.15
N GLY A 132 -17.19 2.80 -5.98
CA GLY A 132 -15.90 3.11 -5.37
C GLY A 132 -15.01 1.87 -5.21
N GLY A 133 -15.59 0.76 -4.72
CA GLY A 133 -14.85 -0.50 -4.58
C GLY A 133 -14.41 -1.12 -5.92
N MET A 134 -15.20 -0.95 -6.98
CA MET A 134 -14.80 -1.38 -8.32
C MET A 134 -13.64 -0.54 -8.84
N ARG A 135 -13.68 0.79 -8.66
CA ARG A 135 -12.56 1.67 -9.05
C ARG A 135 -11.28 1.31 -8.31
N GLN A 136 -11.35 0.98 -7.00
CA GLN A 136 -10.19 0.55 -6.23
C GLN A 136 -9.60 -0.77 -6.77
N ARG A 137 -10.43 -1.75 -7.15
CA ARG A 137 -9.96 -2.97 -7.81
C ARG A 137 -9.29 -2.68 -9.15
N VAL A 138 -9.86 -1.79 -9.97
CA VAL A 138 -9.26 -1.37 -11.24
C VAL A 138 -7.90 -0.71 -11.01
N ALA A 139 -7.77 0.19 -10.04
CA ALA A 139 -6.52 0.85 -9.68
C ALA A 139 -5.45 -0.17 -9.22
N LEU A 140 -5.84 -1.17 -8.41
CA LEU A 140 -4.95 -2.26 -8.04
C LEU A 140 -4.51 -3.09 -9.26
N ILE A 141 -5.44 -3.51 -10.12
CA ILE A 141 -5.13 -4.30 -11.32
C ILE A 141 -4.23 -3.51 -12.27
N ARG A 142 -4.46 -2.19 -12.43
CA ARG A 142 -3.56 -1.29 -13.17
C ARG A 142 -2.15 -1.34 -12.60
N THR A 143 -2.01 -1.28 -11.29
CA THR A 143 -0.70 -1.36 -10.63
C THR A 143 -0.06 -2.75 -10.82
N LEU A 144 -0.83 -3.83 -10.67
CA LEU A 144 -0.38 -5.21 -10.86
C LEU A 144 -0.07 -5.56 -12.32
N SER A 145 -0.62 -4.84 -13.29
CA SER A 145 -0.44 -5.12 -14.72
C SER A 145 1.03 -5.13 -15.13
N THR A 146 1.85 -4.27 -14.52
CA THR A 146 3.31 -4.19 -14.75
C THR A 146 4.11 -5.28 -14.05
N ASN A 147 3.42 -6.20 -13.35
CA ASN A 147 4.00 -7.29 -12.57
C ASN A 147 5.08 -6.84 -11.56
N PRO A 148 4.75 -5.90 -10.63
CA PRO A 148 5.68 -5.47 -9.59
C PRO A 148 5.96 -6.61 -8.60
N ASN A 149 7.13 -6.56 -7.93
CA ASN A 149 7.48 -7.45 -6.82
C ASN A 149 7.03 -6.85 -5.48
N LEU A 150 7.22 -5.55 -5.32
CA LEU A 150 6.87 -4.79 -4.12
C LEU A 150 5.80 -3.74 -4.46
N LEU A 151 4.67 -3.80 -3.75
CA LEU A 151 3.59 -2.82 -3.85
C LEU A 151 3.68 -1.82 -2.70
N LEU A 152 3.54 -0.55 -3.04
CA LEU A 152 3.39 0.56 -2.12
C LEU A 152 1.94 1.04 -2.23
N LEU A 153 1.17 0.95 -1.14
CA LEU A 153 -0.25 1.31 -1.11
C LEU A 153 -0.45 2.48 -0.14
N ASP A 154 -0.89 3.62 -0.66
CA ASP A 154 -1.12 4.83 0.14
C ASP A 154 -2.60 4.96 0.46
N GLU A 155 -2.98 4.67 1.69
CA GLU A 155 -4.36 4.70 2.21
C GLU A 155 -5.40 4.08 1.25
N PRO A 156 -5.20 2.82 0.82
CA PRO A 156 -5.94 2.24 -0.32
C PRO A 156 -7.45 2.11 -0.09
N PHE A 157 -7.94 2.30 1.14
CA PHE A 157 -9.34 2.10 1.49
C PHE A 157 -10.01 3.35 2.08
N SER A 158 -9.32 4.48 2.17
CA SER A 158 -9.80 5.68 2.87
C SER A 158 -11.09 6.28 2.28
N ALA A 159 -11.32 6.12 0.98
CA ALA A 159 -12.49 6.64 0.28
C ALA A 159 -13.73 5.71 0.35
N LEU A 160 -13.66 4.58 1.08
CA LEU A 160 -14.72 3.58 1.14
C LEU A 160 -15.48 3.67 2.48
N ASP A 161 -16.78 3.38 2.45
CA ASP A 161 -17.55 3.12 3.66
C ASP A 161 -17.06 1.85 4.38
N TYR A 162 -17.42 1.70 5.66
CA TYR A 162 -16.90 0.63 6.50
C TYR A 162 -17.15 -0.78 5.94
N GLN A 163 -18.36 -1.05 5.43
CA GLN A 163 -18.68 -2.40 4.90
C GLN A 163 -17.92 -2.70 3.60
N SER A 164 -17.93 -1.74 2.68
CA SER A 164 -17.15 -1.83 1.43
C SER A 164 -15.67 -2.00 1.71
N ARG A 165 -15.12 -1.30 2.71
CA ARG A 165 -13.73 -1.38 3.14
C ARG A 165 -13.36 -2.80 3.60
N LEU A 166 -14.18 -3.45 4.41
CA LEU A 166 -13.95 -4.83 4.85
C LEU A 166 -13.91 -5.81 3.68
N ILE A 167 -14.85 -5.68 2.74
CA ILE A 167 -14.92 -6.57 1.57
C ILE A 167 -13.70 -6.34 0.66
N ILE A 168 -13.42 -5.07 0.32
CA ILE A 168 -12.35 -4.73 -0.62
C ILE A 168 -10.97 -5.04 -0.04
N SER A 169 -10.73 -4.78 1.25
CA SER A 169 -9.46 -5.15 1.90
C SER A 169 -9.23 -6.67 1.88
N ASN A 170 -10.30 -7.45 2.09
CA ASN A 170 -10.24 -8.90 1.98
C ASN A 170 -9.92 -9.37 0.55
N ASP A 171 -10.55 -8.77 -0.44
CA ASP A 171 -10.31 -9.09 -1.85
C ASP A 171 -8.86 -8.74 -2.25
N ILE A 172 -8.40 -7.53 -1.92
CA ILE A 172 -7.04 -7.08 -2.21
C ILE A 172 -6.00 -7.98 -1.54
N TYR A 173 -6.20 -8.33 -0.27
CA TYR A 173 -5.33 -9.27 0.43
C TYR A 173 -5.21 -10.60 -0.30
N ASN A 174 -6.35 -11.19 -0.69
CA ASN A 174 -6.38 -12.46 -1.41
C ASN A 174 -5.68 -12.38 -2.77
N ILE A 175 -5.88 -11.27 -3.50
CA ILE A 175 -5.18 -10.99 -4.75
C ILE A 175 -3.67 -10.97 -4.54
N LEU A 176 -3.19 -10.19 -3.57
CA LEU A 176 -1.77 -10.03 -3.32
C LEU A 176 -1.10 -11.33 -2.85
N LYS A 177 -1.79 -12.13 -2.03
CA LYS A 177 -1.31 -13.46 -1.61
C LYS A 177 -1.26 -14.44 -2.78
N LYS A 178 -2.28 -14.48 -3.63
CA LYS A 178 -2.32 -15.32 -4.84
C LYS A 178 -1.20 -14.96 -5.80
N GLU A 179 -0.95 -13.67 -6.00
CA GLU A 179 0.10 -13.13 -6.88
C GLU A 179 1.49 -13.14 -6.23
N LYS A 180 1.62 -13.65 -4.99
CA LYS A 180 2.88 -13.74 -4.21
C LYS A 180 3.63 -12.41 -4.17
N LYS A 181 2.93 -11.34 -3.81
CA LYS A 181 3.51 -9.98 -3.74
C LYS A 181 4.00 -9.65 -2.35
N THR A 182 4.96 -8.73 -2.28
CA THR A 182 5.34 -8.03 -1.05
C THR A 182 4.61 -6.69 -1.01
N MET A 183 4.24 -6.21 0.16
CA MET A 183 3.44 -4.99 0.30
C MET A 183 3.94 -4.12 1.46
N ILE A 184 4.02 -2.81 1.20
CA ILE A 184 4.07 -1.77 2.24
C ILE A 184 2.81 -0.93 2.07
N MET A 185 2.00 -0.84 3.11
CA MET A 185 0.76 -0.07 3.13
C MET A 185 0.84 1.04 4.17
N VAL A 186 0.44 2.23 3.80
CA VAL A 186 0.15 3.32 4.74
C VAL A 186 -1.33 3.33 5.02
N THR A 187 -1.71 3.39 6.26
CA THR A 187 -3.11 3.53 6.69
C THR A 187 -3.20 4.24 8.03
N HIS A 188 -4.34 4.87 8.31
CA HIS A 188 -4.70 5.38 9.62
C HIS A 188 -5.63 4.42 10.40
N ASP A 189 -6.05 3.30 9.78
CA ASP A 189 -6.90 2.28 10.40
C ASP A 189 -6.03 1.14 10.98
N ILE A 190 -5.96 1.08 12.32
CA ILE A 190 -5.22 0.05 13.05
C ILE A 190 -5.77 -1.34 12.74
N GLY A 191 -7.08 -1.45 12.57
CA GLY A 191 -7.73 -2.73 12.27
C GLY A 191 -7.35 -3.26 10.89
N GLU A 192 -7.17 -2.40 9.88
CA GLU A 192 -6.61 -2.79 8.58
C GLU A 192 -5.17 -3.29 8.74
N ALA A 193 -4.34 -2.51 9.45
CA ALA A 193 -2.94 -2.83 9.68
C ALA A 193 -2.76 -4.23 10.30
N ILE A 194 -3.49 -4.52 11.38
CA ILE A 194 -3.40 -5.81 12.07
C ILE A 194 -3.98 -6.95 11.23
N SER A 195 -5.12 -6.71 10.56
CA SER A 195 -5.82 -7.78 9.84
C SER A 195 -5.13 -8.20 8.55
N MET A 196 -4.37 -7.29 7.91
CA MET A 196 -3.75 -7.53 6.60
C MET A 196 -2.24 -7.78 6.67
N CYS A 197 -1.55 -7.30 7.70
CA CYS A 197 -0.10 -7.24 7.71
C CYS A 197 0.52 -8.17 8.76
N ASN A 198 1.71 -8.67 8.47
CA ASN A 198 2.52 -9.44 9.43
C ASN A 198 3.44 -8.54 10.27
N LYS A 199 3.57 -7.27 9.90
CA LYS A 199 4.36 -6.27 10.63
C LYS A 199 3.64 -4.92 10.61
N VAL A 200 3.57 -4.25 11.74
CA VAL A 200 3.03 -2.90 11.88
C VAL A 200 4.09 -1.98 12.47
N ILE A 201 4.37 -0.88 11.77
CA ILE A 201 5.32 0.14 12.16
C ILE A 201 4.53 1.36 12.61
N VAL A 202 4.76 1.78 13.84
CA VAL A 202 4.13 2.98 14.41
C VAL A 202 5.12 4.14 14.33
N LEU A 203 4.70 5.24 13.70
CA LEU A 203 5.49 6.46 13.63
C LEU A 203 5.09 7.43 14.74
N THR A 204 6.07 8.23 15.18
CA THR A 204 5.83 9.40 16.03
C THR A 204 5.19 10.55 15.24
N ASP A 205 4.79 11.62 15.95
CA ASP A 205 4.51 12.91 15.34
C ASP A 205 5.70 13.45 14.57
N ARG A 206 5.43 14.48 13.75
CA ARG A 206 6.47 15.17 12.99
C ARG A 206 7.38 16.02 13.91
N PRO A 207 8.71 15.89 13.76
CA PRO A 207 9.45 15.09 12.77
C PRO A 207 9.42 13.60 13.10
N SER A 208 8.91 12.77 12.15
CA SER A 208 8.66 11.38 12.43
C SER A 208 9.92 10.53 12.55
N THR A 209 9.83 9.59 13.48
CA THR A 209 10.72 8.44 13.65
C THR A 209 9.87 7.20 13.88
N ILE A 210 10.46 6.03 13.84
CA ILE A 210 9.79 4.81 14.28
C ILE A 210 9.66 4.85 15.80
N LYS A 211 8.43 4.79 16.31
CA LYS A 211 8.13 4.67 17.72
C LYS A 211 8.23 3.22 18.18
N ASN A 212 7.55 2.33 17.47
CA ASN A 212 7.56 0.88 17.71
C ASN A 212 7.37 0.08 16.42
N ILE A 213 7.80 -1.18 16.45
CA ILE A 213 7.56 -2.17 15.40
C ILE A 213 6.91 -3.38 16.05
N TYR A 214 5.76 -3.78 15.57
CA TYR A 214 5.01 -4.94 16.03
C TYR A 214 5.02 -6.04 14.99
N ASP A 215 5.57 -7.22 15.33
CA ASP A 215 5.37 -8.45 14.58
C ASP A 215 4.00 -9.03 14.94
N ILE A 216 3.07 -9.04 13.99
CA ILE A 216 1.71 -9.50 14.19
C ILE A 216 1.65 -11.03 14.04
N LYS A 217 1.38 -11.71 15.14
CA LYS A 217 1.28 -13.18 15.21
C LYS A 217 -0.08 -13.58 15.73
N LEU A 218 -1.05 -13.63 14.83
CA LEU A 218 -2.39 -14.14 15.10
C LEU A 218 -2.33 -15.67 15.26
N ASP A 219 -3.30 -16.23 16.00
CA ASP A 219 -3.32 -17.69 16.26
C ASP A 219 -3.72 -18.47 15.00
N ASN A 220 -4.68 -17.96 14.24
CA ASN A 220 -5.17 -18.59 13.02
C ASN A 220 -5.29 -17.59 11.86
N PRO A 221 -4.17 -17.09 11.33
CA PRO A 221 -4.20 -16.07 10.28
C PRO A 221 -4.76 -16.67 8.98
N THR A 222 -5.83 -16.08 8.45
CA THR A 222 -6.46 -16.49 7.19
C THR A 222 -6.73 -15.28 6.29
N THR A 223 -7.92 -14.69 6.43
CA THR A 223 -8.32 -13.51 5.66
C THR A 223 -8.53 -12.31 6.58
N PRO A 224 -8.40 -11.07 6.11
CA PRO A 224 -8.59 -9.88 6.94
C PRO A 224 -9.90 -9.87 7.74
N ILE A 225 -11.00 -10.31 7.15
CA ILE A 225 -12.29 -10.42 7.86
C ILE A 225 -12.20 -11.41 9.03
N ASN A 226 -11.58 -12.57 8.83
CA ASN A 226 -11.44 -13.58 9.87
C ASN A 226 -10.37 -13.18 10.89
N ASN A 227 -9.27 -12.56 10.45
CA ASN A 227 -8.20 -12.09 11.32
C ASN A 227 -8.71 -11.10 12.37
N ARG A 228 -9.75 -10.29 12.05
CA ARG A 228 -10.40 -9.39 13.02
C ARG A 228 -11.15 -10.11 14.14
N LYS A 229 -11.41 -11.43 14.00
CA LYS A 229 -12.06 -12.27 15.01
C LYS A 229 -11.05 -13.07 15.85
N ASP A 230 -9.77 -12.98 15.53
CA ASP A 230 -8.71 -13.67 16.26
C ASP A 230 -8.58 -13.16 17.69
N SER A 231 -8.30 -14.05 18.63
CA SER A 231 -8.21 -13.73 20.06
C SER A 231 -7.16 -12.67 20.37
N LYS A 232 -6.08 -12.61 19.58
CA LYS A 232 -4.99 -11.64 19.74
C LYS A 232 -5.21 -10.32 19.03
N PHE A 233 -6.28 -10.19 18.23
CA PHE A 233 -6.54 -8.97 17.47
C PHE A 233 -6.67 -7.74 18.39
N ASN A 234 -7.52 -7.84 19.41
CA ASN A 234 -7.74 -6.73 20.36
C ASN A 234 -6.46 -6.43 21.16
N TYR A 235 -5.67 -7.43 21.53
CA TYR A 235 -4.39 -7.22 22.20
C TYR A 235 -3.44 -6.33 21.37
N TYR A 236 -3.24 -6.63 20.09
CA TYR A 236 -2.42 -5.78 19.22
C TYR A 236 -3.07 -4.42 18.96
N TYR A 237 -4.41 -4.37 18.85
CA TYR A 237 -5.13 -3.12 18.66
C TYR A 237 -4.88 -2.16 19.82
N ASP A 238 -5.01 -2.62 21.06
CA ASP A 238 -4.80 -1.81 22.26
C ASP A 238 -3.35 -1.34 22.41
N LEU A 239 -2.37 -2.21 22.05
CA LEU A 239 -0.97 -1.82 22.07
C LEU A 239 -0.65 -0.72 21.06
N ILE A 240 -1.10 -0.89 19.83
CA ILE A 240 -0.85 0.07 18.74
C ILE A 240 -1.62 1.37 18.99
N TRP A 241 -2.85 1.26 19.47
CA TRP A 241 -3.65 2.42 19.86
C TRP A 241 -2.94 3.29 20.89
N LYS A 242 -2.44 2.71 21.98
CA LYS A 242 -1.67 3.42 23.02
C LYS A 242 -0.43 4.12 22.48
N ASP A 243 0.19 3.57 21.44
CA ASP A 243 1.35 4.20 20.83
C ASP A 243 1.00 5.35 19.88
N ILE A 244 -0.17 5.28 19.23
CA ILE A 244 -0.68 6.34 18.36
C ILE A 244 -1.43 7.37 19.19
N ASP A 245 -2.04 6.95 20.31
CA ASP A 245 -2.90 7.80 21.11
C ASP A 245 -2.12 8.98 21.65
N TYR A 246 -2.65 10.11 21.35
CA TYR A 246 -2.09 11.41 21.49
C TYR A 246 -2.34 11.96 22.86
N HIS A 247 -1.30 12.46 23.43
CA HIS A 247 -1.30 13.57 24.38
C HIS A 247 -2.68 13.94 24.97
N GLU A 248 -3.00 13.40 26.11
CA GLU A 248 -3.63 14.21 27.14
C GLU A 248 -2.61 15.21 27.72
#